data_f8dbf8647a0191b62c1eeb4d47aa74bf
#
_entry.id   f8dbf8647a0191b62c1eeb4d47aa74bf
#
_cell.length_a   1.000
_cell.length_b   1.000
_cell.length_c   1.000
_cell.angle_alpha   90.00
_cell.angle_beta   90.00
_cell.angle_gamma   90.00
#
_symmetry.space_group_name_H-M   'P 1'
#
loop_
_entity.id
_entity.type
_entity.pdbx_description
1 polymer ?
#
loop_
_entity_poly.entity_id
_entity_poly.type
_entity_poly.pdbx_seq_one_letter_code
_entity_poly.pdbx_strand_id
1 'polypeptide(L)'
;EDIRDIKEDINYVASNTKYTVYIIDEVHMLSTSAFNALLKTLEEPPENVVFILATTEAHKVPQTILSRCQRFDFKRIRNEDIVVRMKEIAHADGYDITDDAYRILASLAEGSMRDGLSIMERVISACGNRVSAEDITNTLGISSSDTVYSLADAIAMGDTSSVISVIDRAVSDGKELTQLASSMLSHLRSLMICKVSDKPEVMIDCDANTLVKLKAQSEKFSFERLDRASAVISQAMADARVASSSRIVYELAYIKLARPETDSNPKAVMDRLVTVETK
;
A
#
# COMPACT_ATOMS: atom_id res chain seq x y z
N GLU A 1 7.14 28.25 17.50
CA GLU A 1 7.94 29.43 17.09
C GLU A 1 7.39 29.92 15.77
N ASP A 2 7.34 29.12 14.73
CA ASP A 2 6.93 29.48 13.35
C ASP A 2 5.52 30.12 13.24
N ILE A 3 4.54 29.71 14.06
CA ILE A 3 3.19 30.31 14.03
C ILE A 3 3.15 31.71 14.65
N ARG A 4 4.06 32.01 15.56
CA ARG A 4 4.18 33.37 16.13
C ARG A 4 4.81 34.31 15.10
N ASP A 5 5.80 33.81 14.38
CA ASP A 5 6.50 34.55 13.32
C ASP A 5 5.53 34.86 12.17
N ILE A 6 4.72 33.86 11.74
CA ILE A 6 3.63 34.06 10.77
C ILE A 6 2.67 35.17 11.23
N LYS A 7 2.37 35.26 12.52
CA LYS A 7 1.43 36.22 13.08
C LYS A 7 2.00 37.64 13.11
N GLU A 8 3.31 37.79 13.26
CA GLU A 8 4.01 39.07 13.14
C GLU A 8 4.09 39.48 11.67
N ASP A 9 4.42 38.57 10.77
CA ASP A 9 4.51 38.77 9.33
C ASP A 9 3.18 39.15 8.67
N ILE A 10 2.05 38.63 9.15
CA ILE A 10 0.70 38.98 8.66
C ILE A 10 0.39 40.46 8.78
N ASN A 11 0.99 41.15 9.78
CA ASN A 11 0.82 42.58 9.96
C ASN A 11 1.71 43.42 9.01
N TYR A 12 2.70 42.80 8.34
CA TYR A 12 3.53 43.44 7.33
C TYR A 12 2.98 43.12 5.93
N VAL A 13 2.13 43.97 5.42
CA VAL A 13 1.62 43.84 4.05
C VAL A 13 2.79 44.00 3.07
N ALA A 14 3.09 42.98 2.31
CA ALA A 14 4.03 43.08 1.20
C ALA A 14 3.42 44.04 0.16
N SER A 15 3.99 45.21 0.00
CA SER A 15 3.46 46.30 -0.81
C SER A 15 3.33 46.05 -2.31
N ASN A 16 3.82 44.90 -2.79
CA ASN A 16 3.91 44.55 -4.22
C ASN A 16 3.05 43.34 -4.65
N THR A 17 2.27 42.72 -3.76
CA THR A 17 1.47 41.53 -4.08
C THR A 17 0.01 41.70 -3.69
N LYS A 18 -0.90 41.11 -4.51
CA LYS A 18 -2.34 41.19 -4.25
C LYS A 18 -2.76 40.30 -3.07
N TYR A 19 -2.10 39.17 -2.89
CA TYR A 19 -2.36 38.19 -1.82
C TYR A 19 -1.06 37.63 -1.26
N THR A 20 -1.05 37.36 0.04
CA THR A 20 -0.06 36.54 0.73
C THR A 20 -0.68 35.20 1.04
N VAL A 21 -0.06 34.07 0.62
CA VAL A 21 -0.56 32.72 0.82
C VAL A 21 0.34 31.98 1.79
N TYR A 22 -0.21 31.56 2.91
CA TYR A 22 0.47 30.71 3.88
C TYR A 22 0.02 29.26 3.69
N ILE A 23 0.96 28.38 3.36
CA ILE A 23 0.72 26.94 3.23
C ILE A 23 1.32 26.25 4.44
N ILE A 24 0.47 25.62 5.25
CA ILE A 24 0.87 24.85 6.43
C ILE A 24 0.61 23.38 6.13
N ASP A 25 1.68 22.66 5.84
CA ASP A 25 1.62 21.23 5.59
C ASP A 25 1.62 20.46 6.91
N GLU A 26 0.98 19.26 6.90
CA GLU A 26 0.78 18.39 8.08
C GLU A 26 0.31 19.17 9.33
N VAL A 27 -0.68 20.02 9.13
CA VAL A 27 -1.18 20.93 10.16
C VAL A 27 -1.58 20.23 11.46
N HIS A 28 -1.92 18.94 11.42
CA HIS A 28 -2.24 18.14 12.61
C HIS A 28 -1.04 17.98 13.57
N MET A 29 0.18 18.25 13.14
CA MET A 29 1.39 18.23 13.98
C MET A 29 1.55 19.49 14.83
N LEU A 30 0.73 20.52 14.61
CA LEU A 30 0.76 21.74 15.41
C LEU A 30 0.34 21.46 16.86
N SER A 31 0.99 22.14 17.79
CA SER A 31 0.59 22.12 19.21
C SER A 31 -0.76 22.82 19.41
N THR A 32 -1.45 22.48 20.51
CA THR A 32 -2.71 23.15 20.88
C THR A 32 -2.54 24.66 21.02
N SER A 33 -1.40 25.13 21.51
CA SER A 33 -1.09 26.56 21.61
C SER A 33 -0.95 27.24 20.25
N ALA A 34 -0.37 26.53 19.25
CA ALA A 34 -0.24 26.99 17.88
C ALA A 34 -1.62 27.07 17.19
N PHE A 35 -2.48 26.07 17.36
CA PHE A 35 -3.86 26.14 16.87
C PHE A 35 -4.62 27.33 17.47
N ASN A 36 -4.51 27.55 18.79
CA ASN A 36 -5.17 28.69 19.45
C ASN A 36 -4.63 30.05 18.95
N ALA A 37 -3.37 30.12 18.56
CA ALA A 37 -2.80 31.32 17.97
C ALA A 37 -3.35 31.62 16.57
N LEU A 38 -3.63 30.57 15.76
CA LEU A 38 -4.24 30.69 14.44
C LEU A 38 -5.74 31.05 14.48
N LEU A 39 -6.45 30.63 15.52
CA LEU A 39 -7.92 30.87 15.62
C LEU A 39 -8.29 32.34 15.44
N LYS A 40 -7.57 33.25 16.10
CA LYS A 40 -7.87 34.69 15.99
C LYS A 40 -7.75 35.22 14.56
N THR A 41 -6.72 34.74 13.84
CA THR A 41 -6.50 35.17 12.45
C THR A 41 -7.50 34.51 11.49
N LEU A 42 -7.96 33.29 11.79
CA LEU A 42 -8.98 32.60 11.00
C LEU A 42 -10.39 33.14 11.27
N GLU A 43 -10.64 33.76 12.43
CA GLU A 43 -11.91 34.44 12.75
C GLU A 43 -12.06 35.78 12.03
N GLU A 44 -10.97 36.55 11.96
CA GLU A 44 -10.90 37.87 11.33
C GLU A 44 -9.70 37.89 10.37
N PRO A 45 -9.75 37.17 9.25
CA PRO A 45 -8.63 37.12 8.31
C PRO A 45 -8.46 38.46 7.59
N PRO A 46 -7.22 38.99 7.44
CA PRO A 46 -6.98 40.13 6.58
C PRO A 46 -7.40 39.84 5.13
N GLU A 47 -7.93 40.85 4.43
CA GLU A 47 -8.50 40.71 3.07
C GLU A 47 -7.49 40.13 2.04
N ASN A 48 -6.19 40.35 2.26
CA ASN A 48 -5.11 39.95 1.37
C ASN A 48 -4.37 38.68 1.83
N VAL A 49 -4.87 37.94 2.84
CA VAL A 49 -4.22 36.76 3.38
C VAL A 49 -5.07 35.51 3.12
N VAL A 50 -4.44 34.45 2.61
CA VAL A 50 -5.05 33.15 2.37
C VAL A 50 -4.26 32.08 3.12
N PHE A 51 -4.95 31.23 3.88
CA PHE A 51 -4.36 30.06 4.52
C PHE A 51 -4.76 28.80 3.77
N ILE A 52 -3.78 27.96 3.47
CA ILE A 52 -3.97 26.58 2.96
C ILE A 52 -3.42 25.64 4.02
N LEU A 53 -4.31 24.88 4.66
CA LEU A 53 -3.97 23.91 5.68
C LEU A 53 -4.06 22.52 5.07
N ALA A 54 -2.96 21.79 4.99
CA ALA A 54 -2.91 20.43 4.47
C ALA A 54 -2.71 19.42 5.61
N THR A 55 -3.39 18.27 5.54
CA THR A 55 -3.24 17.21 6.53
C THR A 55 -3.65 15.85 5.97
N THR A 56 -2.94 14.81 6.38
CA THR A 56 -3.33 13.41 6.18
C THR A 56 -4.31 12.91 7.25
N GLU A 57 -4.44 13.63 8.39
CA GLU A 57 -5.22 13.22 9.56
C GLU A 57 -6.22 14.31 10.00
N ALA A 58 -7.22 14.57 9.17
CA ALA A 58 -8.22 15.62 9.43
C ALA A 58 -8.94 15.46 10.79
N HIS A 59 -9.06 14.23 11.30
CA HIS A 59 -9.69 13.96 12.61
C HIS A 59 -8.89 14.48 13.81
N LYS A 60 -7.58 14.76 13.64
CA LYS A 60 -6.72 15.36 14.68
C LYS A 60 -6.77 16.88 14.69
N VAL A 61 -7.33 17.51 13.64
CA VAL A 61 -7.47 18.96 13.58
C VAL A 61 -8.68 19.39 14.43
N PRO A 62 -8.53 20.39 15.31
CA PRO A 62 -9.63 20.85 16.15
C PRO A 62 -10.84 21.31 15.35
N GLN A 63 -12.03 20.95 15.81
CA GLN A 63 -13.30 21.32 15.16
C GLN A 63 -13.47 22.84 15.02
N THR A 64 -12.89 23.62 15.94
CA THR A 64 -12.90 25.08 15.90
C THR A 64 -12.14 25.64 14.69
N ILE A 65 -11.12 24.96 14.21
CA ILE A 65 -10.39 25.30 12.98
C ILE A 65 -11.21 24.82 11.77
N LEU A 66 -11.66 23.56 11.77
CA LEU A 66 -12.43 22.99 10.65
C LEU A 66 -13.69 23.78 10.31
N SER A 67 -14.39 24.33 11.33
CA SER A 67 -15.60 25.12 11.13
C SER A 67 -15.37 26.49 10.45
N ARG A 68 -14.10 26.95 10.37
CA ARG A 68 -13.70 28.24 9.75
C ARG A 68 -12.97 28.05 8.43
N CYS A 69 -12.81 26.79 7.98
CA CYS A 69 -12.12 26.45 6.75
C CYS A 69 -13.06 25.80 5.75
N GLN A 70 -12.87 26.07 4.48
CA GLN A 70 -13.46 25.26 3.43
C GLN A 70 -12.65 23.96 3.31
N ARG A 71 -13.33 22.81 3.39
CA ARG A 71 -12.67 21.51 3.31
C ARG A 71 -12.74 20.94 1.90
N PHE A 72 -11.59 20.41 1.46
CA PHE A 72 -11.42 19.69 0.20
C PHE A 72 -10.79 18.33 0.49
N ASP A 73 -11.52 17.25 0.20
CA ASP A 73 -11.01 15.88 0.40
C ASP A 73 -10.40 15.35 -0.91
N PHE A 74 -9.10 15.13 -0.90
CA PHE A 74 -8.37 14.52 -2.01
C PHE A 74 -8.44 13.00 -1.89
N LYS A 75 -8.87 12.34 -2.95
CA LYS A 75 -8.93 10.88 -3.06
C LYS A 75 -7.64 10.32 -3.63
N ARG A 76 -7.41 9.02 -3.42
CA ARG A 76 -6.34 8.29 -4.12
C ARG A 76 -6.57 8.39 -5.63
N ILE A 77 -5.49 8.55 -6.37
CA ILE A 77 -5.49 8.61 -7.83
C ILE A 77 -5.68 7.18 -8.35
N ARG A 78 -6.46 6.99 -9.42
CA ARG A 78 -6.65 5.67 -10.02
C ARG A 78 -5.37 5.23 -10.73
N ASN A 79 -5.11 3.92 -10.77
CA ASN A 79 -3.92 3.37 -11.42
C ASN A 79 -3.81 3.79 -12.90
N GLU A 80 -4.94 3.83 -13.61
CA GLU A 80 -4.96 4.25 -15.02
C GLU A 80 -4.48 5.70 -15.19
N ASP A 81 -4.92 6.61 -14.32
CA ASP A 81 -4.54 8.02 -14.37
C ASP A 81 -3.05 8.19 -14.00
N ILE A 82 -2.54 7.38 -13.05
CA ILE A 82 -1.12 7.34 -12.70
C ILE A 82 -0.29 6.86 -13.90
N VAL A 83 -0.72 5.79 -14.58
CA VAL A 83 -0.05 5.26 -15.78
C VAL A 83 0.02 6.32 -16.88
N VAL A 84 -1.09 7.01 -17.15
CA VAL A 84 -1.11 8.08 -18.17
C VAL A 84 -0.07 9.15 -17.85
N ARG A 85 -0.04 9.62 -16.59
CA ARG A 85 0.90 10.67 -16.19
C ARG A 85 2.35 10.22 -16.20
N MET A 86 2.64 8.99 -15.76
CA MET A 86 3.98 8.40 -15.84
C MET A 86 4.48 8.31 -17.27
N LYS A 87 3.61 7.88 -18.22
CA LYS A 87 3.93 7.82 -19.66
C LYS A 87 4.30 9.18 -20.22
N GLU A 88 3.53 10.22 -19.90
CA GLU A 88 3.82 11.59 -20.33
C GLU A 88 5.21 12.05 -19.88
N ILE A 89 5.55 11.82 -18.61
CA ILE A 89 6.84 12.22 -18.02
C ILE A 89 7.97 11.42 -18.65
N ALA A 90 7.86 10.09 -18.68
CA ALA A 90 8.90 9.21 -19.22
C ALA A 90 9.17 9.51 -20.71
N HIS A 91 8.12 9.78 -21.48
CA HIS A 91 8.26 10.13 -22.90
C HIS A 91 8.95 11.49 -23.09
N ALA A 92 8.63 12.49 -22.25
CA ALA A 92 9.26 13.81 -22.32
C ALA A 92 10.77 13.73 -22.00
N ASP A 93 11.16 12.83 -21.09
CA ASP A 93 12.54 12.62 -20.69
C ASP A 93 13.29 11.55 -21.52
N GLY A 94 12.63 10.95 -22.52
CA GLY A 94 13.22 10.00 -23.48
C GLY A 94 13.43 8.59 -22.94
N TYR A 95 12.67 8.16 -21.93
CA TYR A 95 12.70 6.79 -21.40
C TYR A 95 11.75 5.86 -22.14
N ASP A 96 12.19 4.63 -22.37
CA ASP A 96 11.43 3.53 -22.99
C ASP A 96 10.99 2.53 -21.91
N ILE A 97 9.77 2.67 -21.43
CA ILE A 97 9.19 1.83 -20.37
C ILE A 97 8.01 1.05 -20.96
N THR A 98 7.99 -0.27 -20.73
CA THR A 98 6.92 -1.13 -21.28
C THR A 98 5.58 -0.90 -20.56
N ASP A 99 4.46 -1.19 -21.25
CA ASP A 99 3.12 -1.01 -20.69
C ASP A 99 2.88 -1.83 -19.40
N ASP A 100 3.40 -3.04 -19.35
CA ASP A 100 3.31 -3.89 -18.15
C ASP A 100 4.14 -3.33 -16.99
N ALA A 101 5.30 -2.71 -17.28
CA ALA A 101 6.11 -2.01 -16.29
C ALA A 101 5.34 -0.83 -15.68
N TYR A 102 4.67 -0.01 -16.48
CA TYR A 102 3.82 1.07 -15.97
C TYR A 102 2.69 0.59 -15.06
N ARG A 103 2.06 -0.54 -15.38
CA ARG A 103 0.99 -1.13 -14.53
C ARG A 103 1.54 -1.56 -13.18
N ILE A 104 2.72 -2.17 -13.15
CA ILE A 104 3.37 -2.55 -11.88
C ILE A 104 3.72 -1.30 -11.07
N LEU A 105 4.33 -0.28 -11.68
CA LEU A 105 4.67 0.98 -11.01
C LEU A 105 3.44 1.66 -10.42
N ALA A 106 2.35 1.76 -11.18
CA ALA A 106 1.10 2.36 -10.74
C ALA A 106 0.45 1.57 -9.59
N SER A 107 0.52 0.25 -9.63
CA SER A 107 0.04 -0.62 -8.54
C SER A 107 0.82 -0.38 -7.25
N LEU A 108 2.15 -0.23 -7.34
CA LEU A 108 3.03 0.05 -6.21
C LEU A 108 2.87 1.46 -5.64
N ALA A 109 2.38 2.39 -6.45
CA ALA A 109 2.11 3.76 -6.04
C ALA A 109 0.93 3.89 -5.07
N GLU A 110 0.08 2.88 -4.98
CA GLU A 110 -1.11 2.83 -4.11
C GLU A 110 -1.98 4.09 -4.15
N GLY A 111 -2.06 4.73 -5.32
CA GLY A 111 -2.83 5.95 -5.55
C GLY A 111 -2.09 7.26 -5.20
N SER A 112 -0.78 7.19 -4.93
CA SER A 112 0.10 8.33 -4.70
C SER A 112 0.99 8.59 -5.92
N MET A 113 0.81 9.73 -6.61
CA MET A 113 1.67 10.10 -7.72
C MET A 113 3.12 10.32 -7.29
N ARG A 114 3.34 10.91 -6.10
CA ARG A 114 4.68 11.13 -5.56
C ARG A 114 5.44 9.82 -5.41
N ASP A 115 4.81 8.82 -4.77
CA ASP A 115 5.46 7.53 -4.54
C ASP A 115 5.69 6.80 -5.85
N GLY A 116 4.72 6.85 -6.78
CA GLY A 116 4.85 6.29 -8.10
C GLY A 116 6.03 6.87 -8.89
N LEU A 117 6.20 8.19 -8.91
CA LEU A 117 7.32 8.83 -9.58
C LEU A 117 8.65 8.52 -8.89
N SER A 118 8.69 8.48 -7.56
CA SER A 118 9.90 8.11 -6.81
C SER A 118 10.34 6.68 -7.07
N ILE A 119 9.38 5.74 -7.18
CA ILE A 119 9.65 4.36 -7.53
C ILE A 119 10.17 4.28 -8.99
N MET A 120 9.52 4.97 -9.92
CA MET A 120 9.90 5.02 -11.33
C MET A 120 11.34 5.56 -11.50
N GLU A 121 11.67 6.67 -10.84
CA GLU A 121 13.01 7.25 -10.85
C GLU A 121 14.08 6.28 -10.32
N ARG A 122 13.77 5.58 -9.23
CA ARG A 122 14.69 4.57 -8.66
C ARG A 122 14.96 3.44 -9.64
N VAL A 123 13.93 2.94 -10.33
CA VAL A 123 14.09 1.86 -11.32
C VAL A 123 14.86 2.35 -12.54
N ILE A 124 14.55 3.53 -13.08
CA ILE A 124 15.28 4.13 -14.20
C ILE A 124 16.76 4.31 -13.86
N SER A 125 17.05 4.78 -12.63
CA SER A 125 18.43 4.96 -12.17
C SER A 125 19.22 3.65 -12.10
N ALA A 126 18.56 2.52 -11.85
CA ALA A 126 19.19 1.21 -11.77
C ALA A 126 19.32 0.52 -13.14
N CYS A 127 18.31 0.65 -14.01
CA CYS A 127 18.20 -0.09 -15.26
C CYS A 127 18.58 0.74 -16.51
N GLY A 128 18.68 2.05 -16.39
CA GLY A 128 18.91 2.97 -17.50
C GLY A 128 17.65 3.31 -18.28
N ASN A 129 17.82 3.67 -19.57
CA ASN A 129 16.74 4.26 -20.36
C ASN A 129 15.64 3.28 -20.79
N ARG A 130 15.87 1.97 -20.69
CA ARG A 130 14.89 0.95 -21.05
C ARG A 130 14.50 0.13 -19.85
N VAL A 131 13.20 0.07 -19.54
CA VAL A 131 12.66 -0.58 -18.35
C VAL A 131 11.55 -1.55 -18.74
N SER A 132 11.73 -2.81 -18.40
CA SER A 132 10.72 -3.87 -18.52
C SER A 132 10.07 -4.20 -17.17
N ALA A 133 9.01 -4.99 -17.19
CA ALA A 133 8.39 -5.52 -15.99
C ALA A 133 9.34 -6.38 -15.14
N GLU A 134 10.23 -7.12 -15.80
CA GLU A 134 11.26 -7.95 -15.14
C GLU A 134 12.30 -7.09 -14.42
N ASP A 135 12.73 -5.99 -15.02
CA ASP A 135 13.67 -5.06 -14.41
C ASP A 135 13.09 -4.46 -13.12
N ILE A 136 11.81 -4.12 -13.10
CA ILE A 136 11.13 -3.62 -11.90
C ILE A 136 11.12 -4.68 -10.81
N THR A 137 10.72 -5.91 -11.13
CA THR A 137 10.66 -6.99 -10.15
C THR A 137 12.04 -7.29 -9.55
N ASN A 138 13.08 -7.29 -10.36
CA ASN A 138 14.45 -7.52 -9.92
C ASN A 138 14.99 -6.35 -9.07
N THR A 139 14.81 -5.11 -9.54
CA THR A 139 15.34 -3.91 -8.85
C THR A 139 14.66 -3.65 -7.51
N LEU A 140 13.35 -3.93 -7.43
CA LEU A 140 12.57 -3.69 -6.21
C LEU A 140 12.47 -4.92 -5.31
N GLY A 141 13.06 -6.06 -5.69
CA GLY A 141 12.97 -7.30 -4.94
C GLY A 141 11.54 -7.86 -4.83
N ILE A 142 10.66 -7.48 -5.77
CA ILE A 142 9.28 -7.92 -5.76
C ILE A 142 9.22 -9.39 -6.14
N SER A 143 8.48 -10.17 -5.38
CA SER A 143 8.23 -11.56 -5.72
C SER A 143 7.41 -11.65 -7.00
N SER A 144 7.87 -12.45 -7.96
CA SER A 144 7.09 -12.70 -9.18
C SER A 144 5.72 -13.28 -8.81
N SER A 145 4.70 -12.98 -9.60
CA SER A 145 3.37 -13.56 -9.41
C SER A 145 3.44 -15.08 -9.24
N ASP A 146 4.31 -15.75 -10.02
CA ASP A 146 4.50 -17.19 -9.95
C ASP A 146 4.96 -17.70 -8.58
N THR A 147 5.81 -16.94 -7.87
CA THR A 147 6.24 -17.28 -6.51
C THR A 147 5.06 -17.25 -5.54
N VAL A 148 4.19 -16.23 -5.65
CA VAL A 148 3.00 -16.09 -4.79
C VAL A 148 1.98 -17.16 -5.10
N TYR A 149 1.71 -17.45 -6.39
CA TYR A 149 0.83 -18.54 -6.80
C TYR A 149 1.33 -19.90 -6.30
N SER A 150 2.63 -20.19 -6.45
CA SER A 150 3.24 -21.46 -6.01
C SER A 150 3.17 -21.60 -4.49
N LEU A 151 3.40 -20.53 -3.75
CA LEU A 151 3.30 -20.52 -2.29
C LEU A 151 1.87 -20.73 -1.82
N ALA A 152 0.89 -20.09 -2.46
CA ALA A 152 -0.53 -20.30 -2.18
C ALA A 152 -0.95 -21.74 -2.47
N ASP A 153 -0.52 -22.33 -3.57
CA ASP A 153 -0.81 -23.72 -3.90
C ASP A 153 -0.20 -24.70 -2.90
N ALA A 154 1.06 -24.50 -2.51
CA ALA A 154 1.71 -25.31 -1.48
C ALA A 154 0.96 -25.24 -0.13
N ILE A 155 0.50 -24.05 0.26
CA ILE A 155 -0.34 -23.87 1.45
C ILE A 155 -1.67 -24.60 1.29
N ALA A 156 -2.34 -24.49 0.13
CA ALA A 156 -3.60 -25.16 -0.13
C ALA A 156 -3.49 -26.69 0.01
N MET A 157 -2.38 -27.25 -0.48
CA MET A 157 -2.10 -28.70 -0.42
C MET A 157 -1.58 -29.16 0.96
N GLY A 158 -1.22 -28.24 1.86
CA GLY A 158 -0.59 -28.59 3.15
C GLY A 158 0.86 -29.07 3.01
N ASP A 159 1.51 -28.78 1.89
CA ASP A 159 2.86 -29.23 1.58
C ASP A 159 3.90 -28.27 2.16
N THR A 160 4.30 -28.56 3.41
CA THR A 160 5.30 -27.77 4.14
C THR A 160 6.67 -27.77 3.46
N SER A 161 7.04 -28.87 2.79
CA SER A 161 8.34 -28.97 2.11
C SER A 161 8.41 -27.99 0.94
N SER A 162 7.35 -27.95 0.11
CA SER A 162 7.24 -26.99 -0.98
C SER A 162 7.17 -25.54 -0.47
N VAL A 163 6.47 -25.28 0.64
CA VAL A 163 6.45 -23.95 1.27
C VAL A 163 7.86 -23.47 1.61
N ILE A 164 8.64 -24.28 2.32
CA ILE A 164 10.03 -23.94 2.70
C ILE A 164 10.89 -23.75 1.44
N SER A 165 10.77 -24.63 0.46
CA SER A 165 11.55 -24.54 -0.79
C SER A 165 11.28 -23.26 -1.59
N VAL A 166 10.01 -22.81 -1.63
CA VAL A 166 9.64 -21.54 -2.29
C VAL A 166 10.22 -20.35 -1.55
N ILE A 167 10.19 -20.36 -0.21
CA ILE A 167 10.77 -19.29 0.62
C ILE A 167 12.28 -19.24 0.44
N ASP A 168 12.98 -20.40 0.51
CA ASP A 168 14.44 -20.47 0.31
C ASP A 168 14.85 -19.96 -1.07
N ARG A 169 14.10 -20.30 -2.11
CA ARG A 169 14.34 -19.78 -3.45
C ARG A 169 14.16 -18.26 -3.50
N ALA A 170 13.08 -17.74 -2.91
CA ALA A 170 12.86 -16.30 -2.87
C ALA A 170 13.99 -15.56 -2.17
N VAL A 171 14.50 -16.08 -1.05
CA VAL A 171 15.65 -15.52 -0.33
C VAL A 171 16.93 -15.62 -1.16
N SER A 172 17.18 -16.75 -1.83
CA SER A 172 18.35 -16.96 -2.69
C SER A 172 18.35 -16.03 -3.91
N ASP A 173 17.16 -15.70 -4.43
CA ASP A 173 16.94 -14.73 -5.50
C ASP A 173 17.03 -13.26 -5.02
N GLY A 174 17.38 -13.01 -3.75
CA GLY A 174 17.53 -11.67 -3.17
C GLY A 174 16.21 -10.96 -2.88
N LYS A 175 15.07 -11.66 -2.84
CA LYS A 175 13.75 -11.07 -2.58
C LYS A 175 13.54 -10.85 -1.08
N GLU A 176 12.95 -9.72 -0.73
CA GLU A 176 12.59 -9.43 0.65
C GLU A 176 11.35 -10.20 1.09
N LEU A 177 11.45 -10.91 2.22
CA LEU A 177 10.34 -11.70 2.76
C LEU A 177 9.16 -10.81 3.21
N THR A 178 9.41 -9.58 3.63
CA THR A 178 8.35 -8.60 3.94
C THR A 178 7.53 -8.26 2.70
N GLN A 179 8.22 -8.09 1.56
CA GLN A 179 7.56 -7.84 0.28
C GLN A 179 6.78 -9.06 -0.21
N LEU A 180 7.35 -10.28 -0.04
CA LEU A 180 6.64 -11.52 -0.33
C LEU A 180 5.37 -11.65 0.52
N ALA A 181 5.43 -11.33 1.81
CA ALA A 181 4.28 -11.35 2.70
C ALA A 181 3.20 -10.35 2.29
N SER A 182 3.59 -9.13 1.91
CA SER A 182 2.68 -8.10 1.40
C SER A 182 1.99 -8.54 0.10
N SER A 183 2.76 -9.09 -0.85
CA SER A 183 2.22 -9.63 -2.09
C SER A 183 1.26 -10.79 -1.84
N MET A 184 1.57 -11.66 -0.86
CA MET A 184 0.71 -12.76 -0.46
C MET A 184 -0.61 -12.28 0.16
N LEU A 185 -0.60 -11.22 1.00
CA LEU A 185 -1.84 -10.62 1.52
C LEU A 185 -2.72 -10.07 0.41
N SER A 186 -2.13 -9.35 -0.56
CA SER A 186 -2.85 -8.84 -1.72
C SER A 186 -3.46 -9.98 -2.55
N HIS A 187 -2.73 -11.07 -2.71
CA HIS A 187 -3.19 -12.26 -3.41
C HIS A 187 -4.35 -12.95 -2.67
N LEU A 188 -4.22 -13.19 -1.35
CA LEU A 188 -5.29 -13.75 -0.53
C LEU A 188 -6.56 -12.89 -0.57
N ARG A 189 -6.42 -11.56 -0.54
CA ARG A 189 -7.54 -10.63 -0.74
C ARG A 189 -8.23 -10.87 -2.09
N SER A 190 -7.46 -11.03 -3.15
CA SER A 190 -8.00 -11.31 -4.49
C SER A 190 -8.75 -12.64 -4.54
N LEU A 191 -8.22 -13.70 -3.90
CA LEU A 191 -8.90 -14.98 -3.77
C LEU A 191 -10.20 -14.86 -2.97
N MET A 192 -10.23 -14.09 -1.88
CA MET A 192 -11.44 -13.84 -1.10
C MET A 192 -12.50 -13.11 -1.93
N ILE A 193 -12.11 -12.08 -2.70
CA ILE A 193 -13.03 -11.37 -3.60
C ILE A 193 -13.61 -12.32 -4.65
N CYS A 194 -12.80 -13.20 -5.24
CA CYS A 194 -13.28 -14.21 -6.19
C CYS A 194 -14.32 -15.15 -5.59
N LYS A 195 -14.26 -15.42 -4.26
CA LYS A 195 -15.24 -16.27 -3.57
C LYS A 195 -16.55 -15.57 -3.22
N VAL A 196 -16.49 -14.27 -2.93
CA VAL A 196 -17.62 -13.56 -2.33
C VAL A 196 -18.36 -12.68 -3.36
N SER A 197 -17.68 -12.27 -4.43
CA SER A 197 -18.24 -11.34 -5.41
C SER A 197 -18.68 -12.05 -6.69
N ASP A 198 -19.88 -11.72 -7.17
CA ASP A 198 -20.36 -12.16 -8.49
C ASP A 198 -19.62 -11.48 -9.64
N LYS A 199 -19.01 -10.32 -9.39
CA LYS A 199 -18.29 -9.49 -10.37
C LYS A 199 -16.90 -9.10 -9.84
N PRO A 200 -15.98 -10.06 -9.64
CA PRO A 200 -14.65 -9.78 -9.12
C PRO A 200 -13.81 -8.87 -10.02
N GLU A 201 -14.08 -8.85 -11.33
CA GLU A 201 -13.42 -7.99 -12.32
C GLU A 201 -13.56 -6.49 -12.07
N VAL A 202 -14.58 -6.07 -11.30
CA VAL A 202 -14.78 -4.66 -10.91
C VAL A 202 -13.89 -4.28 -9.72
N MET A 203 -13.50 -5.27 -8.90
CA MET A 203 -12.82 -5.06 -7.62
C MET A 203 -11.34 -5.44 -7.66
N ILE A 204 -10.94 -6.24 -8.65
CA ILE A 204 -9.57 -6.71 -8.87
C ILE A 204 -9.08 -6.13 -10.19
N ASP A 205 -8.06 -5.29 -10.12
CA ASP A 205 -7.40 -4.72 -11.31
C ASP A 205 -6.42 -5.76 -11.89
N CYS A 206 -6.91 -6.59 -12.82
CA CYS A 206 -6.11 -7.60 -13.50
C CYS A 206 -6.68 -7.93 -14.89
N ASP A 207 -5.84 -8.53 -15.73
CA ASP A 207 -6.29 -9.05 -17.03
C ASP A 207 -7.19 -10.29 -16.91
N ALA A 208 -7.91 -10.62 -17.99
CA ALA A 208 -8.86 -11.73 -18.00
C ALA A 208 -8.20 -13.10 -17.70
N ASN A 209 -6.95 -13.32 -18.14
CA ASN A 209 -6.24 -14.59 -17.93
C ASN A 209 -5.86 -14.73 -16.45
N THR A 210 -5.39 -13.65 -15.83
CA THR A 210 -5.07 -13.61 -14.40
C THR A 210 -6.32 -13.85 -13.56
N LEU A 211 -7.47 -13.27 -13.95
CA LEU A 211 -8.73 -13.49 -13.27
C LEU A 211 -9.17 -14.96 -13.30
N VAL A 212 -9.01 -15.64 -14.44
CA VAL A 212 -9.30 -17.08 -14.55
C VAL A 212 -8.41 -17.89 -13.61
N LYS A 213 -7.11 -17.59 -13.52
CA LYS A 213 -6.18 -18.26 -12.59
C LYS A 213 -6.57 -18.02 -11.13
N LEU A 214 -6.93 -16.78 -10.76
CA LEU A 214 -7.37 -16.44 -9.42
C LEU A 214 -8.64 -17.20 -9.03
N LYS A 215 -9.64 -17.25 -9.90
CA LYS A 215 -10.86 -18.02 -9.68
C LYS A 215 -10.56 -19.51 -9.45
N ALA A 216 -9.76 -20.10 -10.33
CA ALA A 216 -9.39 -21.52 -10.21
C ALA A 216 -8.61 -21.81 -8.92
N GLN A 217 -7.73 -20.91 -8.48
CA GLN A 217 -6.99 -21.09 -7.22
C GLN A 217 -7.88 -20.84 -6.00
N SER A 218 -8.84 -19.92 -6.07
CA SER A 218 -9.77 -19.63 -4.97
C SER A 218 -10.61 -20.85 -4.58
N GLU A 219 -10.91 -21.74 -5.52
CA GLU A 219 -11.65 -22.99 -5.25
C GLU A 219 -10.88 -23.97 -4.35
N LYS A 220 -9.56 -23.85 -4.27
CA LYS A 220 -8.71 -24.69 -3.40
C LYS A 220 -8.77 -24.30 -1.92
N PHE A 221 -9.41 -23.18 -1.59
CA PHE A 221 -9.48 -22.64 -0.24
C PHE A 221 -10.94 -22.50 0.22
N SER A 222 -11.21 -22.71 1.51
CA SER A 222 -12.40 -22.20 2.16
C SER A 222 -12.23 -20.71 2.48
N PHE A 223 -13.34 -20.01 2.72
CA PHE A 223 -13.28 -18.59 3.12
C PHE A 223 -12.56 -18.45 4.48
N GLU A 224 -12.85 -19.34 5.42
CA GLU A 224 -12.26 -19.38 6.75
C GLU A 224 -10.74 -19.55 6.68
N ARG A 225 -10.27 -20.39 5.73
CA ARG A 225 -8.85 -20.62 5.50
C ARG A 225 -8.16 -19.38 4.96
N LEU A 226 -8.79 -18.64 4.05
CA LEU A 226 -8.28 -17.37 3.53
C LEU A 226 -8.25 -16.27 4.61
N ASP A 227 -9.31 -16.16 5.43
CA ASP A 227 -9.36 -15.21 6.55
C ASP A 227 -8.26 -15.51 7.58
N ARG A 228 -8.11 -16.77 7.96
CA ARG A 228 -7.03 -17.21 8.85
C ARG A 228 -5.65 -16.91 8.27
N ALA A 229 -5.44 -17.23 6.99
CA ALA A 229 -4.16 -16.98 6.31
C ALA A 229 -3.81 -15.48 6.33
N SER A 230 -4.77 -14.63 6.04
CA SER A 230 -4.59 -13.18 6.08
C SER A 230 -4.23 -12.67 7.48
N ALA A 231 -4.89 -13.20 8.52
CA ALA A 231 -4.61 -12.84 9.90
C ALA A 231 -3.21 -13.27 10.35
N VAL A 232 -2.79 -14.51 10.02
CA VAL A 232 -1.47 -15.05 10.37
C VAL A 232 -0.35 -14.27 9.70
N ILE A 233 -0.49 -13.95 8.41
CA ILE A 233 0.53 -13.17 7.68
C ILE A 233 0.60 -11.74 8.20
N SER A 234 -0.55 -11.08 8.45
CA SER A 234 -0.59 -9.74 9.02
C SER A 234 0.10 -9.68 10.38
N GLN A 235 -0.12 -10.68 11.25
CA GLN A 235 0.56 -10.77 12.53
C GLN A 235 2.07 -10.99 12.34
N ALA A 236 2.47 -11.90 11.44
CA ALA A 236 3.87 -12.14 11.14
C ALA A 236 4.60 -10.88 10.63
N MET A 237 3.94 -10.04 9.83
CA MET A 237 4.49 -8.76 9.38
C MET A 237 4.69 -7.77 10.54
N ALA A 238 3.80 -7.77 11.53
CA ALA A 238 3.98 -6.94 12.72
C ALA A 238 5.13 -7.46 13.60
N ASP A 239 5.18 -8.77 13.83
CA ASP A 239 6.20 -9.42 14.66
C ASP A 239 7.60 -9.31 14.03
N ALA A 240 7.71 -9.42 12.72
CA ALA A 240 8.98 -9.33 11.98
C ALA A 240 9.69 -7.97 12.14
N ARG A 241 8.93 -6.90 12.43
CA ARG A 241 9.50 -5.54 12.63
C ARG A 241 10.35 -5.44 13.90
N VAL A 242 10.07 -6.25 14.91
CA VAL A 242 10.72 -6.22 16.22
C VAL A 242 11.56 -7.48 16.51
N ALA A 243 11.48 -8.48 15.64
CA ALA A 243 12.19 -9.74 15.79
C ALA A 243 13.67 -9.61 15.40
N SER A 244 14.54 -10.38 16.07
CA SER A 244 15.96 -10.49 15.70
C SER A 244 16.19 -11.13 14.32
N SER A 245 15.26 -11.96 13.86
CA SER A 245 15.27 -12.60 12.54
C SER A 245 13.88 -12.60 11.94
N SER A 246 13.64 -11.72 10.99
CA SER A 246 12.38 -11.66 10.23
C SER A 246 12.15 -12.95 9.44
N ARG A 247 13.22 -13.59 8.94
CA ARG A 247 13.14 -14.84 8.20
C ARG A 247 12.44 -15.94 8.99
N ILE A 248 12.86 -16.18 10.23
CA ILE A 248 12.27 -17.23 11.08
C ILE A 248 10.78 -16.95 11.34
N VAL A 249 10.41 -15.70 11.55
CA VAL A 249 9.01 -15.31 11.77
C VAL A 249 8.15 -15.67 10.56
N TYR A 250 8.59 -15.33 9.36
CA TYR A 250 7.86 -15.66 8.13
C TYR A 250 7.82 -17.17 7.84
N GLU A 251 8.94 -17.88 7.98
CA GLU A 251 8.97 -19.35 7.80
C GLU A 251 7.95 -20.04 8.72
N LEU A 252 7.96 -19.68 10.03
CA LEU A 252 7.01 -20.25 10.99
C LEU A 252 5.55 -19.89 10.64
N ALA A 253 5.29 -18.67 10.20
CA ALA A 253 3.94 -18.26 9.78
C ALA A 253 3.45 -19.10 8.60
N TYR A 254 4.24 -19.25 7.56
CA TYR A 254 3.86 -20.03 6.39
C TYR A 254 3.74 -21.55 6.69
N ILE A 255 4.59 -22.09 7.58
CA ILE A 255 4.46 -23.48 8.06
C ILE A 255 3.11 -23.68 8.80
N LYS A 256 2.73 -22.74 9.68
CA LYS A 256 1.43 -22.77 10.37
C LYS A 256 0.25 -22.73 9.39
N LEU A 257 0.38 -22.02 8.27
CA LEU A 257 -0.66 -21.98 7.24
C LEU A 257 -0.80 -23.30 6.50
N ALA A 258 0.32 -23.98 6.21
CA ALA A 258 0.30 -25.29 5.58
C ALA A 258 -0.18 -26.41 6.53
N ARG A 259 0.06 -26.25 7.85
CA ARG A 259 -0.31 -27.23 8.88
C ARG A 259 -1.23 -26.64 9.95
N PRO A 260 -2.52 -26.48 9.69
CA PRO A 260 -3.48 -25.93 10.65
C PRO A 260 -3.59 -26.76 11.93
N GLU A 261 -3.22 -28.04 11.91
CA GLU A 261 -3.20 -28.92 13.09
C GLU A 261 -2.16 -28.52 14.13
N THR A 262 -1.14 -27.77 13.76
CA THR A 262 -0.08 -27.29 14.69
C THR A 262 -0.44 -25.96 15.36
N ASP A 263 -1.55 -25.35 14.96
CA ASP A 263 -1.99 -24.05 15.45
C ASP A 263 -3.17 -24.22 16.43
N SER A 264 -3.00 -23.77 17.67
CA SER A 264 -4.02 -23.82 18.73
C SER A 264 -5.00 -22.64 18.69
N ASN A 265 -4.88 -21.73 17.72
CA ASN A 265 -5.78 -20.59 17.58
C ASN A 265 -7.22 -21.08 17.25
N PRO A 266 -8.28 -20.50 17.86
CA PRO A 266 -9.68 -20.83 17.53
C PRO A 266 -10.02 -20.80 16.04
N LYS A 267 -9.44 -19.90 15.27
CA LYS A 267 -9.62 -19.86 13.81
C LYS A 267 -9.03 -21.09 13.10
N ALA A 268 -7.93 -21.64 13.60
CA ALA A 268 -7.35 -22.89 13.06
C ALA A 268 -8.23 -24.09 13.38
N VAL A 269 -8.88 -24.11 14.52
CA VAL A 269 -9.84 -25.17 14.89
C VAL A 269 -11.06 -25.10 13.98
N MET A 270 -11.58 -23.91 13.69
CA MET A 270 -12.70 -23.73 12.75
C MET A 270 -12.35 -24.16 11.33
N ASP A 271 -11.17 -23.81 10.80
CA ASP A 271 -10.67 -24.24 9.49
C ASP A 271 -10.62 -25.79 9.40
N ARG A 272 -10.18 -26.44 10.45
CA ARG A 272 -10.16 -27.93 10.54
C ARG A 272 -11.55 -28.53 10.58
N LEU A 273 -12.50 -27.92 11.32
CA LEU A 273 -13.89 -28.39 11.38
C LEU A 273 -14.55 -28.30 10.00
N VAL A 274 -14.45 -27.20 9.30
CA VAL A 274 -14.98 -27.02 7.94
C VAL A 274 -14.37 -28.05 6.98
N THR A 275 -13.06 -28.34 7.11
CA THR A 275 -12.40 -29.35 6.27
C THR A 275 -12.91 -30.76 6.54
N VAL A 276 -13.37 -31.08 7.75
CA VAL A 276 -13.94 -32.36 8.10
C VAL A 276 -15.41 -32.50 7.62
N GLU A 277 -16.17 -31.41 7.69
CA GLU A 277 -17.57 -31.36 7.25
C GLU A 277 -17.74 -31.43 5.72
N THR A 278 -16.70 -30.99 4.97
CA THR A 278 -16.71 -30.99 3.49
C THR A 278 -16.17 -32.28 2.86
N LYS A 279 -15.66 -33.23 3.66
CA LYS A 279 -15.24 -34.58 3.25
C LYS A 279 -16.36 -35.59 3.45
#